data_cd583117b6570ca74f0bd3b73c8424ac
#
_entry.id   cd583117b6570ca74f0bd3b73c8424ac
#
_cell.length_a   1.000
_cell.length_b   1.000
_cell.length_c   1.000
_cell.angle_alpha   90.00
_cell.angle_beta   90.00
_cell.angle_gamma   90.00
#
_symmetry.space_group_name_H-M   'P 1'
#
loop_
_entity.id
_entity.type
_entity.pdbx_description
1 polymer ?
#
loop_
_entity_poly.entity_id
_entity_poly.type
_entity_poly.pdbx_seq_one_letter_code
_entity_poly.pdbx_strand_id
1 'polypeptide(L)'
;MSPAAIPDARELIEQLNTLDEHARLEVKRGSNIDRSFLETVCAFANEPELGGGTVILGLARDPASLLPYYDVVGVPDPDQLSQTIATQCANAFNLPLRPRVHTVEVNEKPLIIIEVPELSRSEKPLYLKNLGLPRGAFRRIGSTDHHCTDDDLVVF
;
A
#
# COMPACT_ATOMS: atom_id res chain seq x y z
N MET A 1 25.98 1.25 -8.21
CA MET A 1 24.65 0.86 -7.74
C MET A 1 23.59 1.56 -8.60
N SER A 2 22.77 0.80 -9.29
CA SER A 2 21.71 1.38 -10.11
C SER A 2 20.60 1.94 -9.21
N PRO A 3 20.06 3.13 -9.52
CA PRO A 3 18.88 3.59 -8.79
C PRO A 3 17.73 2.61 -8.99
N ALA A 4 16.87 2.50 -7.98
CA ALA A 4 15.67 1.68 -8.09
C ALA A 4 14.81 2.18 -9.26
N ALA A 5 14.35 1.27 -10.11
CA ALA A 5 13.50 1.63 -11.24
C ALA A 5 12.18 2.21 -10.76
N ILE A 6 11.72 3.28 -11.41
CA ILE A 6 10.39 3.84 -11.16
C ILE A 6 9.38 2.87 -11.77
N PRO A 7 8.34 2.45 -11.01
CA PRO A 7 7.31 1.58 -11.55
C PRO A 7 6.60 2.19 -12.75
N ASP A 8 6.21 1.35 -13.72
CA ASP A 8 5.43 1.80 -14.86
C ASP A 8 3.95 1.89 -14.47
N ALA A 9 3.48 3.12 -14.29
CA ALA A 9 2.10 3.39 -13.86
C ALA A 9 1.07 2.87 -14.86
N ARG A 10 1.35 2.96 -16.16
CA ARG A 10 0.41 2.50 -17.19
C ARG A 10 0.24 0.98 -17.16
N GLU A 11 1.33 0.26 -16.94
CA GLU A 11 1.29 -1.19 -16.77
C GLU A 11 0.49 -1.59 -15.54
N LEU A 12 0.67 -0.89 -14.41
CA LEU A 12 -0.09 -1.14 -13.19
C LEU A 12 -1.58 -0.87 -13.40
N ILE A 13 -1.94 0.20 -14.09
CA ILE A 13 -3.35 0.50 -14.41
C ILE A 13 -3.93 -0.58 -15.31
N GLU A 14 -3.17 -1.06 -16.28
CA GLU A 14 -3.60 -2.16 -17.15
C GLU A 14 -3.85 -3.45 -16.37
N GLN A 15 -2.99 -3.78 -15.41
CA GLN A 15 -3.21 -4.90 -14.49
C GLN A 15 -4.51 -4.72 -13.71
N LEU A 16 -4.77 -3.52 -13.19
CA LEU A 16 -5.99 -3.22 -12.44
C LEU A 16 -7.24 -3.38 -13.31
N ASN A 17 -7.19 -2.89 -14.54
CA ASN A 17 -8.32 -2.98 -15.47
C ASN A 17 -8.58 -4.41 -15.95
N THR A 18 -7.60 -5.29 -15.82
CA THR A 18 -7.71 -6.71 -16.20
C THR A 18 -8.07 -7.59 -15.01
N LEU A 19 -7.40 -7.40 -13.88
CA LEU A 19 -7.44 -8.30 -12.72
C LEU A 19 -8.09 -7.69 -11.48
N ASP A 20 -8.42 -6.38 -11.50
CA ASP A 20 -8.83 -5.62 -10.33
C ASP A 20 -7.70 -5.57 -9.28
N GLU A 21 -7.99 -5.11 -8.06
CA GLU A 21 -7.05 -5.19 -6.96
C GLU A 21 -6.73 -6.65 -6.64
N HIS A 22 -5.52 -6.92 -6.21
CA HIS A 22 -5.10 -8.27 -5.87
C HIS A 22 -4.14 -8.26 -4.67
N ALA A 23 -3.58 -9.43 -4.32
CA ALA A 23 -2.78 -9.59 -3.11
C ALA A 23 -1.61 -8.60 -3.00
N ARG A 24 -1.04 -8.15 -4.12
CA ARG A 24 0.13 -7.26 -4.15
C ARG A 24 -0.17 -5.86 -4.69
N LEU A 25 -1.43 -5.53 -4.96
CA LEU A 25 -1.78 -4.26 -5.59
C LEU A 25 -3.08 -3.70 -5.01
N GLU A 26 -3.00 -2.51 -4.45
CA GLU A 26 -4.12 -1.81 -3.81
C GLU A 26 -4.25 -0.41 -4.39
N VAL A 27 -5.49 0.07 -4.52
CA VAL A 27 -5.81 1.40 -5.05
C VAL A 27 -6.50 2.24 -3.99
N LYS A 28 -6.12 3.51 -3.91
CA LYS A 28 -6.82 4.49 -3.08
C LYS A 28 -6.93 5.80 -3.83
N ARG A 29 -7.95 6.61 -3.51
CA ARG A 29 -8.16 7.90 -4.16
C ARG A 29 -7.06 8.91 -3.85
N GLY A 30 -6.46 8.81 -2.66
CA GLY A 30 -5.29 9.63 -2.33
C GLY A 30 -5.61 11.03 -1.84
N SER A 31 -6.81 11.29 -1.38
CA SER A 31 -7.13 12.59 -0.77
C SER A 31 -6.55 12.71 0.64
N ASN A 32 -6.47 11.62 1.38
CA ASN A 32 -5.96 11.58 2.74
C ASN A 32 -5.22 10.27 3.00
N ILE A 33 -4.25 10.34 3.91
CA ILE A 33 -3.62 9.14 4.46
C ILE A 33 -4.36 8.81 5.75
N ASP A 34 -5.15 7.77 5.70
CA ASP A 34 -5.97 7.33 6.81
C ASP A 34 -5.47 6.00 7.38
N ARG A 35 -6.21 5.49 8.36
CA ARG A 35 -5.90 4.22 9.01
C ARG A 35 -5.94 3.06 8.02
N SER A 36 -6.87 3.07 7.08
CA SER A 36 -6.99 2.03 6.05
C SER A 36 -5.72 1.91 5.20
N PHE A 37 -5.10 3.03 4.86
CA PHE A 37 -3.82 3.04 4.17
C PHE A 37 -2.72 2.38 5.01
N LEU A 38 -2.63 2.73 6.29
CA LEU A 38 -1.63 2.16 7.20
C LEU A 38 -1.83 0.66 7.42
N GLU A 39 -3.09 0.20 7.48
CA GLU A 39 -3.42 -1.21 7.57
C GLU A 39 -2.94 -2.00 6.34
N THR A 40 -3.14 -1.45 5.15
CA THR A 40 -2.66 -2.05 3.90
C THR A 40 -1.13 -2.14 3.88
N VAL A 41 -0.45 -1.06 4.25
CA VAL A 41 1.01 -1.03 4.32
C VAL A 41 1.52 -2.08 5.30
N CYS A 42 0.89 -2.18 6.46
CA CYS A 42 1.21 -3.16 7.48
C CYS A 42 1.06 -4.59 6.96
N ALA A 43 -0.06 -4.88 6.31
CA ALA A 43 -0.35 -6.20 5.75
C ALA A 43 0.67 -6.61 4.68
N PHE A 44 1.03 -5.70 3.78
CA PHE A 44 2.07 -5.96 2.77
C PHE A 44 3.43 -6.27 3.40
N ALA A 45 3.79 -5.51 4.45
CA ALA A 45 5.08 -5.71 5.13
C ALA A 45 5.15 -7.04 5.87
N ASN A 46 4.03 -7.53 6.39
CA ASN A 46 3.95 -8.72 7.21
C ASN A 46 3.76 -10.02 6.45
N GLU A 47 3.01 -10.02 5.36
CA GLU A 47 2.54 -11.27 4.75
C GLU A 47 3.71 -12.12 4.27
N PRO A 48 3.89 -13.34 4.82
CA PRO A 48 5.02 -14.19 4.46
C PRO A 48 4.98 -14.60 2.99
N GLU A 49 6.15 -14.52 2.34
CA GLU A 49 6.36 -14.96 0.96
C GLU A 49 5.61 -14.15 -0.11
N LEU A 50 4.87 -13.11 0.29
CA LEU A 50 4.19 -12.24 -0.68
C LEU A 50 5.18 -11.36 -1.44
N GLY A 51 6.28 -10.98 -0.80
CA GLY A 51 7.27 -10.09 -1.41
C GLY A 51 6.89 -8.62 -1.35
N GLY A 52 6.02 -8.25 -0.42
CA GLY A 52 5.53 -6.89 -0.28
C GLY A 52 4.39 -6.57 -1.25
N GLY A 53 4.14 -5.29 -1.49
CA GLY A 53 3.07 -4.86 -2.38
C GLY A 53 3.19 -3.42 -2.80
N THR A 54 2.29 -3.00 -3.67
CA THR A 54 2.23 -1.65 -4.23
C THR A 54 0.88 -1.02 -3.94
N VAL A 55 0.89 0.23 -3.47
CA VAL A 55 -0.31 1.05 -3.33
C VAL A 55 -0.25 2.17 -4.34
N ILE A 56 -1.33 2.39 -5.08
CA ILE A 56 -1.44 3.51 -6.03
C ILE A 56 -2.47 4.49 -5.49
N LEU A 57 -2.06 5.75 -5.36
CA LEU A 57 -2.94 6.85 -4.98
C LEU A 57 -3.27 7.69 -6.20
N GLY A 58 -4.52 8.09 -6.33
CA GLY A 58 -4.97 8.95 -7.42
C GLY A 58 -5.78 8.25 -8.50
N LEU A 59 -6.16 7.00 -8.26
CA LEU A 59 -7.08 6.25 -9.12
C LEU A 59 -8.43 6.07 -8.42
N ALA A 60 -9.49 5.98 -9.19
CA ALA A 60 -10.81 5.66 -8.66
C ALA A 60 -11.48 4.61 -9.54
N ARG A 61 -12.00 3.55 -8.93
CA ARG A 61 -12.75 2.52 -9.66
C ARG A 61 -14.10 3.06 -10.07
N ASP A 62 -14.50 2.83 -11.33
CA ASP A 62 -15.82 3.20 -11.82
C ASP A 62 -16.86 2.23 -11.23
N PRO A 63 -17.76 2.72 -10.35
CA PRO A 63 -18.76 1.85 -9.71
C PRO A 63 -19.86 1.38 -10.67
N ALA A 64 -20.01 2.05 -11.81
CA ALA A 64 -21.04 1.71 -12.80
C ALA A 64 -20.56 0.62 -13.76
N SER A 65 -19.28 0.33 -13.82
CA SER A 65 -18.71 -0.68 -14.70
C SER A 65 -18.84 -2.08 -14.10
N LEU A 66 -19.29 -3.04 -14.90
CA LEU A 66 -19.32 -4.46 -14.52
C LEU A 66 -17.91 -5.07 -14.54
N LEU A 67 -17.02 -4.52 -15.37
CA LEU A 67 -15.62 -4.91 -15.43
C LEU A 67 -14.80 -3.92 -14.60
N PRO A 68 -13.66 -4.36 -14.04
CA PRO A 68 -12.78 -3.41 -13.34
C PRO A 68 -12.29 -2.35 -14.31
N TYR A 69 -12.55 -1.09 -13.97
CA TYR A 69 -12.09 0.07 -14.72
C TYR A 69 -11.71 1.17 -13.75
N TYR A 70 -10.49 1.68 -13.90
CA TYR A 70 -9.95 2.70 -13.02
C TYR A 70 -9.69 3.99 -13.78
N ASP A 71 -10.27 5.08 -13.29
CA ASP A 71 -10.04 6.42 -13.82
C ASP A 71 -8.85 7.06 -13.12
N VAL A 72 -8.07 7.80 -13.89
CA VAL A 72 -6.98 8.62 -13.35
C VAL A 72 -7.60 9.93 -12.84
N VAL A 73 -7.71 10.05 -11.52
CA VAL A 73 -8.25 11.26 -10.90
C VAL A 73 -7.16 12.19 -10.38
N GLY A 74 -5.97 11.65 -10.13
CA GLY A 74 -4.83 12.39 -9.61
C GLY A 74 -4.92 12.67 -8.12
N VAL A 75 -3.82 13.16 -7.54
CA VAL A 75 -3.76 13.61 -6.15
C VAL A 75 -3.60 15.13 -6.12
N PRO A 76 -4.27 15.84 -5.18
CA PRO A 76 -4.29 17.30 -5.19
C PRO A 76 -2.96 17.96 -4.85
N ASP A 77 -2.17 17.34 -3.97
CA ASP A 77 -0.87 17.88 -3.54
C ASP A 77 0.09 16.71 -3.33
N PRO A 78 0.77 16.24 -4.40
CA PRO A 78 1.62 15.06 -4.30
C PRO A 78 2.82 15.24 -3.36
N ASP A 79 3.41 16.43 -3.29
CA ASP A 79 4.54 16.67 -2.40
C ASP A 79 4.14 16.58 -0.93
N GLN A 80 3.04 17.23 -0.56
CA GLN A 80 2.51 17.19 0.80
C GLN A 80 2.12 15.76 1.18
N LEU A 81 1.44 15.07 0.27
CA LEU A 81 0.99 13.70 0.52
C LEU A 81 2.17 12.74 0.67
N SER A 82 3.20 12.89 -0.15
CA SER A 82 4.43 12.09 -0.05
C SER A 82 5.12 12.27 1.29
N GLN A 83 5.20 13.51 1.79
CA GLN A 83 5.75 13.81 3.11
C GLN A 83 4.93 13.18 4.23
N THR A 84 3.61 13.26 4.13
CA THR A 84 2.69 12.65 5.10
C THR A 84 2.87 11.13 5.13
N ILE A 85 2.98 10.48 3.97
CA ILE A 85 3.22 9.04 3.87
C ILE A 85 4.53 8.67 4.58
N ALA A 86 5.61 9.36 4.27
CA ALA A 86 6.91 9.10 4.87
C ALA A 86 6.88 9.25 6.39
N THR A 87 6.26 10.32 6.89
CA THR A 87 6.15 10.61 8.32
C THR A 87 5.29 9.56 9.04
N GLN A 88 4.14 9.23 8.50
CA GLN A 88 3.23 8.24 9.10
C GLN A 88 3.88 6.86 9.14
N CYS A 89 4.50 6.42 8.06
CA CYS A 89 5.16 5.12 8.02
C CYS A 89 6.36 5.04 8.96
N ALA A 90 7.06 6.16 9.17
CA ALA A 90 8.18 6.21 10.11
C ALA A 90 7.73 6.18 11.57
N ASN A 91 6.52 6.63 11.89
CA ASN A 91 6.10 6.88 13.27
C ASN A 91 4.92 6.05 13.78
N ALA A 92 4.09 5.51 12.89
CA ALA A 92 2.85 4.85 13.31
C ALA A 92 3.05 3.41 13.81
N PHE A 93 4.15 2.77 13.39
CA PHE A 93 4.40 1.35 13.68
C PHE A 93 5.42 1.18 14.81
N ASN A 94 5.49 -0.05 15.32
CA ASN A 94 6.45 -0.44 16.36
C ASN A 94 7.92 -0.29 15.94
N LEU A 95 8.17 -0.23 14.62
CA LEU A 95 9.49 0.12 14.08
C LEU A 95 9.31 1.03 12.86
N PRO A 96 10.31 1.85 12.53
CA PRO A 96 10.19 2.73 11.37
C PRO A 96 10.12 1.94 10.07
N LEU A 97 9.10 2.22 9.26
CA LEU A 97 8.98 1.66 7.93
C LEU A 97 9.27 2.73 6.89
N ARG A 98 10.08 2.41 5.88
CA ARG A 98 10.46 3.35 4.84
C ARG A 98 10.14 2.79 3.46
N PRO A 99 8.87 2.91 3.02
CA PRO A 99 8.49 2.47 1.67
C PRO A 99 9.12 3.39 0.62
N ARG A 100 9.23 2.91 -0.60
CA ARG A 100 9.62 3.75 -1.74
C ARG A 100 8.40 4.49 -2.24
N VAL A 101 8.50 5.80 -2.35
CA VAL A 101 7.40 6.67 -2.75
C VAL A 101 7.80 7.38 -4.05
N HIS A 102 7.01 7.17 -5.09
CA HIS A 102 7.26 7.76 -6.41
C HIS A 102 6.07 8.62 -6.84
N THR A 103 6.34 9.83 -7.34
CA THR A 103 5.32 10.64 -8.00
C THR A 103 5.51 10.49 -9.51
N VAL A 104 4.43 10.12 -10.19
CA VAL A 104 4.43 9.94 -11.65
C VAL A 104 3.23 10.65 -12.25
N GLU A 105 3.31 11.03 -13.53
CA GLU A 105 2.18 11.63 -14.23
C GLU A 105 1.58 10.64 -15.23
N VAL A 106 0.26 10.55 -15.22
CA VAL A 106 -0.52 9.82 -16.21
C VAL A 106 -1.67 10.72 -16.64
N ASN A 107 -1.83 10.94 -17.94
CA ASN A 107 -2.84 11.84 -18.49
C ASN A 107 -2.78 13.23 -17.86
N GLU A 108 -1.57 13.76 -17.67
CA GLU A 108 -1.30 15.08 -17.08
C GLU A 108 -1.74 15.22 -15.61
N LYS A 109 -2.02 14.12 -14.93
CA LYS A 109 -2.42 14.11 -13.51
C LYS A 109 -1.38 13.35 -12.69
N PRO A 110 -1.02 13.87 -11.49
CA PRO A 110 -0.06 13.20 -10.63
C PRO A 110 -0.67 12.01 -9.91
N LEU A 111 0.06 10.92 -9.92
CA LEU A 111 -0.22 9.73 -9.11
C LEU A 111 0.94 9.51 -8.16
N ILE A 112 0.67 8.89 -7.02
CA ILE A 112 1.71 8.42 -6.11
C ILE A 112 1.70 6.90 -6.11
N ILE A 113 2.86 6.31 -6.35
CA ILE A 113 3.06 4.86 -6.29
C ILE A 113 3.95 4.55 -5.10
N ILE A 114 3.46 3.72 -4.19
CA ILE A 114 4.15 3.37 -2.96
C ILE A 114 4.48 1.88 -3.01
N GLU A 115 5.78 1.57 -2.99
CA GLU A 115 6.25 0.19 -2.94
C GLU A 115 6.63 -0.16 -1.51
N VAL A 116 5.93 -1.14 -0.94
CA VAL A 116 6.13 -1.60 0.43
C VAL A 116 6.89 -2.92 0.39
N PRO A 117 8.10 -2.99 0.98
CA PRO A 117 8.83 -4.24 1.03
C PRO A 117 8.24 -5.18 2.07
N GLU A 118 8.36 -6.48 1.82
CA GLU A 118 8.14 -7.45 2.89
C GLU A 118 9.31 -7.37 3.88
N LEU A 119 9.00 -7.31 5.17
CA LEU A 119 10.01 -7.30 6.21
C LEU A 119 10.63 -8.68 6.38
N SER A 120 11.84 -8.71 6.92
CA SER A 120 12.47 -9.98 7.30
C SER A 120 11.72 -10.61 8.47
N ARG A 121 11.84 -11.91 8.62
CA ARG A 121 11.18 -12.66 9.71
C ARG A 121 11.52 -12.09 11.09
N SER A 122 12.75 -11.64 11.28
CA SER A 122 13.20 -11.08 12.57
C SER A 122 12.55 -9.72 12.89
N GLU A 123 12.01 -9.03 11.89
CA GLU A 123 11.37 -7.73 12.06
C GLU A 123 9.85 -7.84 12.19
N LYS A 124 9.30 -9.03 11.96
CA LYS A 124 7.85 -9.26 12.05
C LYS A 124 7.43 -9.65 13.46
N PRO A 125 6.19 -9.34 13.83
CA PRO A 125 5.20 -8.58 13.07
C PRO A 125 5.40 -7.08 13.17
N LEU A 126 5.13 -6.38 12.08
CA LEU A 126 4.89 -4.94 12.09
C LEU A 126 3.49 -4.70 12.63
N TYR A 127 3.31 -3.71 13.51
CA TYR A 127 1.97 -3.40 14.02
C TYR A 127 1.84 -1.91 14.34
N LEU A 128 0.62 -1.42 14.30
CA LEU A 128 0.28 -0.07 14.74
C LEU A 128 0.46 0.01 16.25
N LYS A 129 1.38 0.88 16.71
CA LYS A 129 1.72 0.95 18.15
C LYS A 129 0.56 1.35 19.03
N ASN A 130 -0.37 2.17 18.53
CA ASN A 130 -1.54 2.59 19.31
C ASN A 130 -2.55 1.47 19.55
N LEU A 131 -2.48 0.40 18.78
CA LEU A 131 -3.37 -0.77 18.93
C LEU A 131 -2.68 -1.94 19.64
N GLY A 132 -1.36 -2.04 19.53
CA GLY A 132 -0.62 -3.16 20.08
C GLY A 132 -0.88 -4.48 19.35
N LEU A 133 -0.47 -5.59 19.96
CA LEU A 133 -0.68 -6.94 19.45
C LEU A 133 -1.84 -7.62 20.17
N PRO A 134 -2.60 -8.49 19.49
CA PRO A 134 -2.48 -8.83 18.05
C PRO A 134 -3.20 -7.85 17.11
N ARG A 135 -4.07 -6.99 17.62
CA ARG A 135 -5.02 -6.20 16.82
C ARG A 135 -4.38 -5.16 15.91
N GLY A 136 -3.19 -4.70 16.26
CA GLY A 136 -2.46 -3.71 15.47
C GLY A 136 -1.67 -4.31 14.31
N ALA A 137 -1.54 -5.62 14.23
CA ALA A 137 -0.89 -6.31 13.13
C ALA A 137 -1.94 -6.78 12.12
N PHE A 138 -1.54 -6.79 10.85
CA PHE A 138 -2.44 -7.14 9.75
C PHE A 138 -1.78 -8.15 8.82
N ARG A 139 -2.61 -9.01 8.24
CA ARG A 139 -2.24 -9.95 7.18
C ARG A 139 -2.95 -9.58 5.89
N ARG A 140 -2.31 -9.89 4.78
CA ARG A 140 -2.92 -9.70 3.45
C ARG A 140 -3.46 -11.04 2.96
N ILE A 141 -4.79 -11.14 2.88
CA ILE A 141 -5.47 -12.35 2.41
C ILE A 141 -6.26 -11.97 1.17
N GLY A 142 -5.79 -12.43 0.00
CA GLY A 142 -6.31 -11.93 -1.28
C GLY A 142 -6.07 -10.43 -1.39
N SER A 143 -7.10 -9.67 -1.70
CA SER A 143 -7.04 -8.20 -1.76
C SER A 143 -7.54 -7.52 -0.49
N THR A 144 -7.58 -8.24 0.64
CA THR A 144 -8.16 -7.75 1.89
C THR A 144 -7.14 -7.75 3.03
N ASP A 145 -7.22 -6.73 3.88
CA ASP A 145 -6.39 -6.62 5.07
C ASP A 145 -7.18 -7.14 6.28
N HIS A 146 -6.59 -8.11 6.98
CA HIS A 146 -7.22 -8.74 8.14
C HIS A 146 -6.40 -8.49 9.40
N HIS A 147 -7.09 -8.13 10.49
CA HIS A 147 -6.47 -8.09 11.82
C HIS A 147 -5.91 -9.46 12.16
N CYS A 148 -4.69 -9.48 12.70
CA CYS A 148 -4.10 -10.71 13.20
C CYS A 148 -4.81 -11.18 14.46
N THR A 149 -4.90 -12.51 14.59
CA THR A 149 -5.23 -13.20 15.84
C THR A 149 -3.94 -13.67 16.49
N ASP A 150 -4.02 -14.20 17.71
CA ASP A 150 -2.84 -14.78 18.37
C ASP A 150 -2.23 -15.92 17.54
N ASP A 151 -3.07 -16.71 16.88
CA ASP A 151 -2.61 -17.80 16.00
C ASP A 151 -1.85 -17.27 14.79
N ASP A 152 -2.24 -16.14 14.25
CA ASP A 152 -1.56 -15.50 13.10
C ASP A 152 -0.14 -15.07 13.47
N LEU A 153 0.10 -14.66 14.71
CA LEU A 153 1.42 -14.21 15.14
C LEU A 153 2.49 -15.31 15.08
N VAL A 154 2.08 -16.57 15.12
CA VAL A 154 2.99 -17.72 15.03
C VAL A 154 3.52 -17.93 13.62
N VAL A 155 2.82 -17.39 12.62
CA VAL A 155 3.15 -17.57 11.20
C VAL A 155 4.34 -16.70 10.77
N PHE A 156 4.61 -15.62 11.48
CA PHE A 156 5.66 -14.65 11.15
C PHE A 156 7.07 -15.08 11.53
#